data_3c18d93403b0f9e4f5140349299bc045
#
_entry.id   3c18d93403b0f9e4f5140349299bc045
#
_cell.length_a   1.000
_cell.length_b   1.000
_cell.length_c   1.000
_cell.angle_alpha   90.00
_cell.angle_beta   90.00
_cell.angle_gamma   90.00
#
_symmetry.space_group_name_H-M   'P 1'
#
loop_
_entity.id
_entity.type
_entity.pdbx_description
1 polymer ?
#
loop_
_entity_poly.entity_id
_entity_poly.type
_entity_poly.pdbx_seq_one_letter_code
_entity_poly.pdbx_strand_id
1 'polypeptide(L)'
;MYLIKLSNNVFYTRISTPVALQTSLGYPREIRLSLLTKQRRLASKRNSQLSGVIHTLYEQALTERIPYVSFKVELDAQVAKVRQQFSSNLPNEDSPQSKCTVVSINNEARTKVQPAPAPAPAPAPAPAPAPAPAPEVSVTPSLVDEQVLITELDNFIHSKRLEKVTPLTLTQLNQRCTNFLDYLTKQNVSLSAKAANTYRDHLIETGLSAKTVKEYIAANKQFFDYCERIELIQKNVFKAIKAPKTRGTKASQQRDRWQLKEIKRLLSSSEFLKKDAQFQWTTKLQLYQGCRPSEVCQLTTNDIQTIDGVPCISVSDSEADQRLKTTNAFRIVPLHNQLRKEGFLEYVQERREQKQKQLFNYKPHGENKDWSFRYRTNLGKLQTAIGMKPNARPTAYSFRHTFIDELKIADIPEHVVAEIVGHAHPNITYGRYGKQAQIQQLHDAVNKFPCLEVNDA
;
A
#
# COMPACT_ATOMS: atom_id res chain seq x y z
N MET A 1 -14.36 -3.10 22.05
CA MET A 1 -14.62 -4.38 21.35
C MET A 1 -14.64 -4.11 19.85
N TYR A 2 -13.68 -4.63 19.09
CA TYR A 2 -13.52 -4.24 17.69
C TYR A 2 -13.85 -5.39 16.74
N LEU A 3 -14.93 -5.19 15.96
CA LEU A 3 -15.26 -6.03 14.82
C LEU A 3 -14.52 -5.50 13.62
N ILE A 4 -13.60 -6.28 13.04
CA ILE A 4 -12.83 -5.88 11.85
C ILE A 4 -13.19 -6.77 10.67
N LYS A 5 -13.17 -6.21 9.47
CA LYS A 5 -13.38 -6.92 8.21
C LYS A 5 -12.06 -6.92 7.44
N LEU A 6 -11.52 -8.08 7.12
CA LEU A 6 -10.29 -8.21 6.37
C LEU A 6 -10.53 -8.24 4.84
N SER A 7 -9.44 -8.22 4.08
CA SER A 7 -9.45 -8.21 2.61
C SER A 7 -10.17 -9.39 1.95
N ASN A 8 -10.26 -10.53 2.65
CA ASN A 8 -11.03 -11.71 2.22
C ASN A 8 -12.54 -11.59 2.45
N ASN A 9 -13.02 -10.38 2.83
CA ASN A 9 -14.40 -10.07 3.17
C ASN A 9 -14.96 -10.80 4.42
N VAL A 10 -14.17 -11.58 5.16
CA VAL A 10 -14.58 -12.25 6.39
C VAL A 10 -14.40 -11.31 7.59
N PHE A 11 -15.34 -11.36 8.54
CA PHE A 11 -15.26 -10.62 9.79
C PHE A 11 -14.43 -11.36 10.85
N TYR A 12 -13.72 -10.59 11.67
CA TYR A 12 -12.90 -11.06 12.79
C TYR A 12 -13.24 -10.26 14.05
N THR A 13 -13.18 -10.91 15.20
CA THR A 13 -13.09 -10.23 16.48
C THR A 13 -11.64 -9.82 16.75
N ARG A 14 -11.45 -8.66 17.39
CA ARG A 14 -10.14 -8.15 17.83
C ARG A 14 -10.28 -7.70 19.28
N ILE A 15 -9.54 -8.32 20.17
CA ILE A 15 -9.59 -8.05 21.60
C ILE A 15 -8.19 -7.78 22.12
N SER A 16 -8.00 -6.63 22.75
CA SER A 16 -6.74 -6.25 23.39
C SER A 16 -6.51 -7.09 24.63
N THR A 17 -5.32 -7.59 24.82
CA THR A 17 -4.91 -8.31 26.01
C THR A 17 -4.64 -7.33 27.14
N PRO A 18 -5.05 -7.63 28.39
CA PRO A 18 -4.69 -6.82 29.57
C PRO A 18 -3.17 -6.63 29.68
N VAL A 19 -2.74 -5.41 30.02
CA VAL A 19 -1.31 -5.07 30.10
C VAL A 19 -0.57 -5.95 31.09
N ALA A 20 -1.20 -6.30 32.22
CA ALA A 20 -0.63 -7.18 33.24
C ALA A 20 -0.25 -8.56 32.65
N LEU A 21 -1.06 -9.16 31.77
CA LEU A 21 -0.74 -10.43 31.12
C LEU A 21 0.39 -10.29 30.08
N GLN A 22 0.47 -9.14 29.40
CA GLN A 22 1.52 -8.87 28.43
C GLN A 22 2.89 -8.77 29.11
N THR A 23 2.97 -8.01 30.21
CA THR A 23 4.23 -7.70 30.90
C THR A 23 4.74 -8.81 31.80
N SER A 24 3.83 -9.53 32.49
CA SER A 24 4.24 -10.53 33.47
C SER A 24 4.27 -11.96 32.93
N LEU A 25 3.49 -12.28 31.91
CA LEU A 25 3.32 -13.64 31.39
C LEU A 25 3.54 -13.80 29.88
N GLY A 26 4.04 -12.76 29.22
CA GLY A 26 4.44 -12.79 27.80
C GLY A 26 3.28 -12.98 26.79
N TYR A 27 2.07 -12.57 27.15
CA TYR A 27 0.92 -12.65 26.24
C TYR A 27 1.05 -11.69 25.05
N PRO A 28 0.48 -12.03 23.87
CA PRO A 28 0.46 -11.12 22.74
C PRO A 28 -0.40 -9.89 23.04
N ARG A 29 -0.13 -8.77 22.41
CA ARG A 29 -0.85 -7.50 22.62
C ARG A 29 -2.35 -7.57 22.33
N GLU A 30 -2.76 -8.49 21.45
CA GLU A 30 -4.16 -8.66 21.06
C GLU A 30 -4.42 -10.08 20.54
N ILE A 31 -5.68 -10.52 20.67
CA ILE A 31 -6.16 -11.77 20.06
C ILE A 31 -7.11 -11.41 18.91
N ARG A 32 -6.93 -12.09 17.77
CA ARG A 32 -7.80 -11.98 16.60
C ARG A 32 -8.32 -13.36 16.22
N LEU A 33 -9.65 -13.51 16.16
CA LEU A 33 -10.30 -14.76 15.77
C LEU A 33 -11.28 -14.54 14.63
N SER A 34 -11.26 -15.43 13.64
CA SER A 34 -12.23 -15.40 12.54
C SER A 34 -13.63 -15.75 13.03
N LEU A 35 -14.61 -14.96 12.61
CA LEU A 35 -16.03 -15.15 12.89
C LEU A 35 -16.73 -16.05 11.86
N LEU A 36 -15.99 -16.55 10.88
CA LEU A 36 -16.44 -17.48 9.84
C LEU A 36 -17.72 -16.98 9.12
N THR A 37 -17.80 -15.67 8.84
CA THR A 37 -18.93 -15.09 8.13
C THR A 37 -18.54 -13.80 7.41
N LYS A 38 -19.23 -13.53 6.28
CA LYS A 38 -19.15 -12.29 5.51
C LYS A 38 -20.31 -11.32 5.82
N GLN A 39 -21.31 -11.78 6.57
CA GLN A 39 -22.50 -11.00 6.93
C GLN A 39 -22.28 -10.24 8.25
N ARG A 40 -22.42 -8.92 8.24
CA ARG A 40 -22.15 -8.04 9.40
C ARG A 40 -23.05 -8.36 10.61
N ARG A 41 -24.36 -8.63 10.38
CA ARG A 41 -25.33 -8.93 11.46
C ARG A 41 -24.94 -10.22 12.20
N LEU A 42 -24.60 -11.26 11.46
CA LEU A 42 -24.16 -12.53 12.01
C LEU A 42 -22.79 -12.41 12.69
N ALA A 43 -21.88 -11.64 12.09
CA ALA A 43 -20.59 -11.35 12.69
C ALA A 43 -20.71 -10.64 14.04
N SER A 44 -21.62 -9.69 14.20
CA SER A 44 -21.86 -9.01 15.48
C SER A 44 -22.31 -9.97 16.57
N LYS A 45 -23.24 -10.89 16.27
CA LYS A 45 -23.71 -11.93 17.22
C LYS A 45 -22.56 -12.86 17.63
N ARG A 46 -21.79 -13.37 16.66
CA ARG A 46 -20.64 -14.26 16.90
C ARG A 46 -19.51 -13.55 17.64
N ASN A 47 -19.30 -12.27 17.36
CA ASN A 47 -18.31 -11.44 18.05
C ASN A 47 -18.63 -11.30 19.54
N SER A 48 -19.91 -11.07 19.89
CA SER A 48 -20.33 -11.00 21.30
C SER A 48 -20.06 -12.31 22.05
N GLN A 49 -20.37 -13.45 21.43
CA GLN A 49 -20.15 -14.79 22.03
C GLN A 49 -18.66 -15.07 22.27
N LEU A 50 -17.81 -14.90 21.24
CA LEU A 50 -16.36 -15.13 21.38
C LEU A 50 -15.69 -14.14 22.31
N SER A 51 -16.15 -12.89 22.33
CA SER A 51 -15.59 -11.89 23.24
C SER A 51 -15.84 -12.23 24.71
N GLY A 52 -17.05 -12.69 25.04
CA GLY A 52 -17.37 -13.14 26.41
C GLY A 52 -16.39 -14.22 26.87
N VAL A 53 -16.20 -15.27 26.06
CA VAL A 53 -15.28 -16.38 26.36
C VAL A 53 -13.83 -15.85 26.56
N ILE A 54 -13.34 -14.97 25.71
CA ILE A 54 -11.96 -14.46 25.82
C ILE A 54 -11.79 -13.63 27.10
N HIS A 55 -12.78 -12.80 27.48
CA HIS A 55 -12.70 -12.02 28.70
C HIS A 55 -12.70 -12.91 29.94
N THR A 56 -13.55 -13.92 30.00
CA THR A 56 -13.54 -14.89 31.12
C THR A 56 -12.19 -15.59 31.24
N LEU A 57 -11.60 -16.05 30.14
CA LEU A 57 -10.27 -16.65 30.13
C LEU A 57 -9.17 -15.69 30.55
N TYR A 58 -9.26 -14.39 30.23
CA TYR A 58 -8.31 -13.38 30.70
C TYR A 58 -8.41 -13.17 32.23
N GLU A 59 -9.62 -13.16 32.79
CA GLU A 59 -9.83 -13.05 34.23
C GLU A 59 -9.24 -14.25 34.96
N GLN A 60 -9.47 -15.46 34.47
CA GLN A 60 -8.86 -16.69 35.02
C GLN A 60 -7.33 -16.63 34.92
N ALA A 61 -6.80 -16.24 33.75
CA ALA A 61 -5.36 -16.14 33.56
C ALA A 61 -4.68 -15.09 34.44
N LEU A 62 -5.37 -14.01 34.79
CA LEU A 62 -4.89 -13.01 35.74
C LEU A 62 -4.87 -13.54 37.18
N THR A 63 -5.93 -14.27 37.59
CA THR A 63 -6.08 -14.78 38.93
C THR A 63 -5.12 -15.95 39.21
N GLU A 64 -5.01 -16.89 38.27
CA GLU A 64 -4.26 -18.15 38.42
C GLU A 64 -2.82 -18.01 37.82
N ARG A 65 -2.46 -16.90 37.26
CA ARG A 65 -1.16 -16.66 36.59
C ARG A 65 -0.83 -17.71 35.53
N ILE A 66 -1.80 -18.03 34.68
CA ILE A 66 -1.69 -19.10 33.67
C ILE A 66 -0.66 -18.64 32.59
N PRO A 67 0.35 -19.47 32.25
CA PRO A 67 1.26 -19.18 31.15
C PRO A 67 0.51 -19.14 29.79
N TYR A 68 0.98 -18.31 28.85
CA TYR A 68 0.33 -18.12 27.55
C TYR A 68 0.11 -19.43 26.76
N VAL A 69 1.02 -20.40 26.88
CA VAL A 69 0.90 -21.71 26.19
C VAL A 69 -0.34 -22.46 26.65
N SER A 70 -0.54 -22.56 27.96
CA SER A 70 -1.71 -23.24 28.55
C SER A 70 -3.01 -22.49 28.27
N PHE A 71 -2.99 -21.14 28.40
CA PHE A 71 -4.10 -20.29 28.02
C PHE A 71 -4.49 -20.49 26.53
N LYS A 72 -3.51 -20.61 25.64
CA LYS A 72 -3.75 -20.78 24.20
C LYS A 72 -4.47 -22.11 23.90
N VAL A 73 -4.11 -23.17 24.59
CA VAL A 73 -4.79 -24.49 24.46
C VAL A 73 -6.24 -24.38 24.87
N GLU A 74 -6.51 -23.78 26.03
CA GLU A 74 -7.87 -23.60 26.54
C GLU A 74 -8.70 -22.68 25.64
N LEU A 75 -8.09 -21.56 25.18
CA LEU A 75 -8.70 -20.65 24.23
C LEU A 75 -9.14 -21.40 22.95
N ASP A 76 -8.26 -22.20 22.37
CA ASP A 76 -8.56 -22.91 21.14
C ASP A 76 -9.68 -23.95 21.36
N ALA A 77 -9.72 -24.63 22.50
CA ALA A 77 -10.79 -25.57 22.88
C ALA A 77 -12.14 -24.86 23.03
N GLN A 78 -12.19 -23.76 23.76
CA GLN A 78 -13.41 -22.97 23.95
C GLN A 78 -13.92 -22.32 22.66
N VAL A 79 -13.02 -21.81 21.84
CA VAL A 79 -13.34 -21.26 20.49
C VAL A 79 -13.90 -22.34 19.59
N ALA A 80 -13.39 -23.57 19.64
CA ALA A 80 -13.92 -24.71 18.89
C ALA A 80 -15.37 -25.06 19.32
N LYS A 81 -15.65 -25.12 20.64
CA LYS A 81 -17.02 -25.33 21.17
C LYS A 81 -18.01 -24.26 20.70
N VAL A 82 -17.62 -22.97 20.79
CA VAL A 82 -18.48 -21.89 20.32
C VAL A 82 -18.70 -21.93 18.80
N ARG A 83 -17.67 -22.33 18.02
CA ARG A 83 -17.81 -22.49 16.57
C ARG A 83 -18.69 -23.65 16.15
N GLN A 84 -18.75 -24.73 16.89
CA GLN A 84 -19.73 -25.83 16.66
C GLN A 84 -21.17 -25.33 16.72
N GLN A 85 -21.47 -24.41 17.65
CA GLN A 85 -22.78 -23.77 17.74
C GLN A 85 -23.10 -22.84 16.54
N PHE A 86 -22.06 -22.40 15.79
CA PHE A 86 -22.27 -21.62 14.57
C PHE A 86 -22.85 -22.48 13.44
N SER A 87 -22.57 -23.79 13.42
CA SER A 87 -23.01 -24.72 12.37
C SER A 87 -24.44 -25.22 12.62
N SER A 88 -24.89 -25.31 13.88
CA SER A 88 -26.22 -25.82 14.26
C SER A 88 -27.35 -24.79 14.07
N ASN A 89 -27.06 -23.53 13.77
CA ASN A 89 -28.04 -22.45 13.66
C ASN A 89 -28.09 -21.79 12.26
N LEU A 90 -27.71 -22.51 11.19
CA LEU A 90 -27.82 -22.00 9.82
C LEU A 90 -29.08 -22.58 9.15
N PRO A 91 -30.00 -21.76 8.61
CA PRO A 91 -30.76 -22.14 7.44
C PRO A 91 -29.75 -22.33 6.28
N ASN A 92 -29.89 -23.44 5.57
CA ASN A 92 -29.05 -23.80 4.43
C ASN A 92 -28.86 -22.66 3.44
N GLU A 93 -27.68 -22.02 3.45
CA GLU A 93 -27.09 -21.32 2.29
C GLU A 93 -25.60 -21.03 2.63
N ASP A 94 -24.70 -21.47 1.73
CA ASP A 94 -23.25 -21.26 1.68
C ASP A 94 -22.34 -22.28 2.43
N SER A 95 -22.28 -23.49 1.89
CA SER A 95 -21.08 -24.32 1.96
C SER A 95 -20.39 -24.40 0.60
N PRO A 96 -19.08 -24.20 0.50
CA PRO A 96 -18.35 -24.49 -0.74
C PRO A 96 -18.06 -26.00 -0.78
N GLN A 97 -18.87 -26.75 -1.49
CA GLN A 97 -18.55 -28.11 -1.88
C GLN A 97 -17.92 -28.16 -3.26
N SER A 98 -16.85 -28.91 -3.31
CA SER A 98 -16.14 -29.36 -4.48
C SER A 98 -17.07 -30.00 -5.52
N LYS A 99 -16.76 -29.74 -6.78
CA LYS A 99 -17.37 -30.37 -7.96
C LYS A 99 -17.17 -31.89 -7.95
N CYS A 100 -18.23 -32.61 -8.17
CA CYS A 100 -18.24 -33.75 -9.06
C CYS A 100 -19.64 -33.93 -9.67
N THR A 101 -19.65 -34.10 -10.97
CA THR A 101 -20.75 -34.26 -11.91
C THR A 101 -21.46 -35.60 -11.72
N VAL A 102 -22.78 -35.68 -11.87
CA VAL A 102 -23.46 -36.58 -12.82
C VAL A 102 -24.94 -36.21 -12.96
N VAL A 103 -25.40 -36.23 -14.18
CA VAL A 103 -26.72 -36.00 -14.74
C VAL A 103 -27.69 -37.12 -14.39
N SER A 104 -28.98 -36.84 -14.10
CA SER A 104 -30.10 -37.48 -14.74
C SER A 104 -31.45 -36.86 -14.41
N ILE A 105 -32.24 -36.78 -15.43
CA ILE A 105 -33.60 -36.29 -15.57
C ILE A 105 -34.62 -37.25 -14.92
N ASN A 106 -35.70 -36.72 -14.31
CA ASN A 106 -37.05 -37.05 -14.72
C ASN A 106 -38.13 -36.22 -13.98
N ASN A 107 -39.11 -35.83 -14.77
CA ASN A 107 -40.38 -35.23 -14.41
C ASN A 107 -41.24 -36.17 -13.52
N GLU A 108 -42.07 -35.58 -12.65
CA GLU A 108 -43.53 -35.82 -12.71
C GLU A 108 -44.30 -34.86 -11.79
N ALA A 109 -45.51 -34.65 -12.16
CA ALA A 109 -46.45 -33.57 -11.84
C ALA A 109 -47.38 -33.81 -10.64
N ARG A 110 -48.10 -32.76 -10.25
CA ARG A 110 -49.39 -32.68 -9.51
C ARG A 110 -49.23 -32.67 -7.95
N THR A 111 -49.93 -31.82 -7.20
CA THR A 111 -51.34 -31.34 -7.29
C THR A 111 -51.49 -30.12 -6.39
N LYS A 112 -52.31 -29.16 -6.84
CA LYS A 112 -52.78 -28.02 -6.05
C LYS A 112 -53.73 -28.46 -4.96
N VAL A 113 -53.51 -28.03 -3.71
CA VAL A 113 -54.54 -27.92 -2.68
C VAL A 113 -54.56 -26.48 -2.18
N GLN A 114 -55.72 -25.87 -2.30
CA GLN A 114 -56.02 -24.50 -1.93
C GLN A 114 -56.41 -24.48 -0.45
N PRO A 115 -55.81 -23.66 0.44
CA PRO A 115 -56.33 -23.49 1.81
C PRO A 115 -57.46 -22.45 1.83
N ALA A 116 -58.43 -22.70 2.72
CA ALA A 116 -59.63 -21.89 2.96
C ALA A 116 -59.30 -20.50 3.50
N PRO A 117 -60.16 -19.50 3.31
CA PRO A 117 -59.94 -18.12 3.71
C PRO A 117 -60.00 -17.91 5.21
N ALA A 118 -59.04 -17.17 5.75
CA ALA A 118 -59.00 -16.71 7.13
C ALA A 118 -60.04 -15.64 7.42
N PRO A 119 -60.60 -15.53 8.64
CA PRO A 119 -61.61 -14.53 8.98
C PRO A 119 -61.00 -13.10 8.97
N ALA A 120 -61.84 -12.12 8.60
CA ALA A 120 -61.51 -10.72 8.50
C ALA A 120 -61.01 -10.13 9.85
N PRO A 121 -59.97 -9.31 9.86
CA PRO A 121 -59.54 -8.61 11.06
C PRO A 121 -60.51 -7.48 11.44
N ALA A 122 -60.68 -7.31 12.77
CA ALA A 122 -61.47 -6.23 13.35
C ALA A 122 -60.94 -4.84 12.95
N PRO A 123 -61.78 -3.79 12.84
CA PRO A 123 -61.33 -2.46 12.45
C PRO A 123 -60.36 -1.87 13.47
N ALA A 124 -59.25 -1.32 12.95
CA ALA A 124 -58.25 -0.61 13.74
C ALA A 124 -58.80 0.66 14.37
N PRO A 125 -58.41 1.05 15.57
CA PRO A 125 -58.79 2.32 16.17
C PRO A 125 -58.19 3.48 15.33
N ALA A 126 -58.94 4.58 15.25
CA ALA A 126 -58.59 5.79 14.51
C ALA A 126 -57.21 6.32 14.95
N PRO A 127 -56.35 6.77 14.02
CA PRO A 127 -55.08 7.34 14.37
C PRO A 127 -55.24 8.64 15.15
N ALA A 128 -54.46 8.74 16.24
CA ALA A 128 -54.34 10.00 17.01
C ALA A 128 -53.80 11.12 16.08
N PRO A 129 -54.21 12.38 16.28
CA PRO A 129 -53.74 13.48 15.47
C PRO A 129 -52.21 13.60 15.55
N ALA A 130 -51.57 13.74 14.39
CA ALA A 130 -50.13 13.94 14.28
C ALA A 130 -49.69 15.17 15.11
N PRO A 131 -48.57 15.08 15.86
CA PRO A 131 -47.98 16.23 16.51
C PRO A 131 -47.62 17.28 15.43
N ALA A 132 -47.87 18.55 15.72
CA ALA A 132 -47.53 19.67 14.87
C ALA A 132 -46.04 19.59 14.49
N PRO A 133 -45.66 19.90 13.24
CA PRO A 133 -44.28 19.90 12.85
C PRO A 133 -43.50 20.87 13.72
N ALA A 134 -42.45 20.38 14.35
CA ALA A 134 -41.48 21.22 15.03
C ALA A 134 -40.93 22.25 14.03
N PRO A 135 -40.69 23.51 14.42
CA PRO A 135 -40.18 24.50 13.50
C PRO A 135 -38.86 23.97 12.90
N GLU A 136 -38.83 23.87 11.58
CA GLU A 136 -37.59 23.65 10.84
C GLU A 136 -36.67 24.80 11.20
N VAL A 137 -35.70 24.52 12.05
CA VAL A 137 -34.54 25.38 12.23
C VAL A 137 -33.82 25.35 10.88
N SER A 138 -34.11 26.38 10.08
CA SER A 138 -33.30 26.67 8.89
C SER A 138 -31.90 27.01 9.37
N VAL A 139 -31.07 25.98 9.50
CA VAL A 139 -29.65 26.14 9.70
C VAL A 139 -29.09 26.68 8.39
N THR A 140 -29.03 27.99 8.28
CA THR A 140 -28.22 28.65 7.25
C THR A 140 -26.80 28.06 7.37
N PRO A 141 -26.24 27.51 6.29
CA PRO A 141 -24.86 27.03 6.32
C PRO A 141 -24.01 28.25 6.67
N SER A 142 -23.35 28.20 7.82
CA SER A 142 -22.37 29.22 8.17
C SER A 142 -21.35 29.24 7.06
N LEU A 143 -21.28 30.35 6.32
CA LEU A 143 -20.27 30.59 5.31
C LEU A 143 -18.93 30.59 6.05
N VAL A 144 -18.21 29.48 5.97
CA VAL A 144 -16.84 29.43 6.49
C VAL A 144 -16.02 30.34 5.59
N ASP A 145 -15.44 31.36 6.19
CA ASP A 145 -14.59 32.31 5.48
C ASP A 145 -13.41 31.58 4.83
N GLU A 146 -13.15 31.87 3.58
CA GLU A 146 -12.04 31.29 2.82
C GLU A 146 -10.70 31.54 3.49
N GLN A 147 -10.49 32.72 4.07
CA GLN A 147 -9.27 33.04 4.80
C GLN A 147 -9.05 32.14 6.02
N VAL A 148 -10.13 31.74 6.68
CA VAL A 148 -10.08 30.76 7.76
C VAL A 148 -9.66 29.40 7.24
N LEU A 149 -10.17 28.95 6.09
CA LEU A 149 -9.79 27.66 5.48
C LEU A 149 -8.31 27.65 5.07
N ILE A 150 -7.77 28.75 4.57
CA ILE A 150 -6.34 28.88 4.23
C ILE A 150 -5.48 28.75 5.49
N THR A 151 -5.85 29.45 6.56
CA THR A 151 -5.13 29.38 7.84
C THR A 151 -5.18 27.95 8.42
N GLU A 152 -6.35 27.31 8.35
CA GLU A 152 -6.49 25.93 8.84
C GLU A 152 -5.80 24.89 7.93
N LEU A 153 -5.57 25.18 6.66
CA LEU A 153 -4.73 24.34 5.81
C LEU A 153 -3.27 24.34 6.31
N ASP A 154 -2.74 25.49 6.72
CA ASP A 154 -1.39 25.56 7.29
C ASP A 154 -1.30 24.80 8.62
N ASN A 155 -2.31 24.91 9.48
CA ASN A 155 -2.42 24.15 10.73
C ASN A 155 -2.50 22.63 10.46
N PHE A 156 -3.28 22.22 9.47
CA PHE A 156 -3.35 20.82 9.03
C PHE A 156 -2.00 20.30 8.54
N ILE A 157 -1.29 21.06 7.70
CA ILE A 157 0.04 20.68 7.22
C ILE A 157 1.05 20.62 8.37
N HIS A 158 0.96 21.55 9.33
CA HIS A 158 1.78 21.51 10.54
C HIS A 158 1.51 20.25 11.38
N SER A 159 0.24 19.91 11.61
CA SER A 159 -0.16 18.67 12.29
C SER A 159 0.42 17.43 11.59
N LYS A 160 0.34 17.37 10.25
CA LYS A 160 0.92 16.28 9.47
C LYS A 160 2.45 16.21 9.55
N ARG A 161 3.12 17.36 9.73
CA ARG A 161 4.57 17.40 9.99
C ARG A 161 4.93 16.79 11.33
N LEU A 162 4.13 17.05 12.37
CA LEU A 162 4.29 16.42 13.70
C LEU A 162 4.06 14.90 13.64
N GLU A 163 3.18 14.42 12.77
CA GLU A 163 2.98 12.98 12.47
C GLU A 163 4.16 12.36 11.69
N LYS A 164 5.24 13.13 11.42
CA LYS A 164 6.42 12.70 10.66
C LYS A 164 6.11 12.29 9.21
N VAL A 165 5.07 12.87 8.62
CA VAL A 165 4.79 12.71 7.19
C VAL A 165 5.93 13.32 6.37
N THR A 166 6.32 12.62 5.28
CA THR A 166 7.47 13.05 4.47
C THR A 166 7.27 14.42 3.81
N PRO A 167 8.32 15.25 3.66
CA PRO A 167 8.22 16.59 3.05
C PRO A 167 7.52 16.57 1.68
N LEU A 168 7.82 15.59 0.83
CA LEU A 168 7.16 15.43 -0.47
C LEU A 168 5.65 15.24 -0.33
N THR A 169 5.22 14.43 0.61
CA THR A 169 3.78 14.18 0.86
C THR A 169 3.12 15.45 1.40
N LEU A 170 3.78 16.20 2.29
CA LEU A 170 3.28 17.48 2.79
C LEU A 170 3.10 18.50 1.67
N THR A 171 4.11 18.66 0.82
CA THR A 171 4.03 19.54 -0.36
C THR A 171 2.87 19.15 -1.29
N GLN A 172 2.68 17.85 -1.54
CA GLN A 172 1.59 17.35 -2.38
C GLN A 172 0.20 17.55 -1.73
N LEU A 173 0.07 17.34 -0.42
CA LEU A 173 -1.16 17.61 0.32
C LEU A 173 -1.50 19.09 0.22
N ASN A 174 -0.54 19.95 0.57
CA ASN A 174 -0.72 21.40 0.49
C ASN A 174 -1.16 21.84 -0.89
N GLN A 175 -0.39 21.51 -1.94
CA GLN A 175 -0.71 21.88 -3.31
C GLN A 175 -2.10 21.45 -3.76
N ARG A 176 -2.51 20.21 -3.42
CA ARG A 176 -3.81 19.68 -3.83
C ARG A 176 -4.97 20.34 -3.08
N CYS A 177 -4.80 20.66 -1.80
CA CYS A 177 -5.81 21.35 -1.03
C CYS A 177 -5.91 22.82 -1.45
N THR A 178 -4.79 23.53 -1.60
CA THR A 178 -4.76 24.90 -2.14
C THR A 178 -5.46 24.98 -3.49
N ASN A 179 -5.20 24.02 -4.39
CA ASN A 179 -5.86 24.01 -5.71
C ASN A 179 -7.42 23.97 -5.61
N PHE A 180 -7.98 23.30 -4.61
CA PHE A 180 -9.42 23.31 -4.40
C PHE A 180 -9.90 24.65 -3.82
N LEU A 181 -9.17 25.24 -2.86
CA LEU A 181 -9.50 26.54 -2.31
C LEU A 181 -9.45 27.63 -3.41
N ASP A 182 -8.39 27.64 -4.20
CA ASP A 182 -8.28 28.50 -5.38
C ASP A 182 -9.42 28.34 -6.39
N TYR A 183 -9.91 27.09 -6.55
CA TYR A 183 -11.06 26.81 -7.40
C TYR A 183 -12.34 27.45 -6.85
N LEU A 184 -12.58 27.35 -5.53
CA LEU A 184 -13.74 28.00 -4.89
C LEU A 184 -13.71 29.51 -5.13
N THR A 185 -12.57 30.17 -4.89
CA THR A 185 -12.35 31.60 -5.10
C THR A 185 -12.58 31.99 -6.57
N LYS A 186 -11.93 31.31 -7.51
CA LYS A 186 -12.01 31.61 -8.95
C LYS A 186 -13.44 31.43 -9.51
N GLN A 187 -14.17 30.47 -9.00
CA GLN A 187 -15.58 30.22 -9.42
C GLN A 187 -16.58 31.04 -8.61
N ASN A 188 -16.13 31.77 -7.60
CA ASN A 188 -16.97 32.51 -6.66
C ASN A 188 -18.11 31.62 -6.08
N VAL A 189 -17.76 30.41 -5.60
CA VAL A 189 -18.70 29.44 -5.06
C VAL A 189 -18.38 29.09 -3.61
N SER A 190 -19.40 29.02 -2.78
CA SER A 190 -19.26 28.65 -1.38
C SER A 190 -18.94 27.17 -1.20
N LEU A 191 -18.26 26.84 -0.10
CA LEU A 191 -17.94 25.47 0.29
C LEU A 191 -19.21 24.62 0.42
N SER A 192 -19.33 23.60 -0.41
CA SER A 192 -20.47 22.68 -0.42
C SER A 192 -20.13 21.35 -1.08
N ALA A 193 -20.94 20.32 -0.83
CA ALA A 193 -20.82 19.04 -1.54
C ALA A 193 -21.05 19.19 -3.05
N LYS A 194 -21.86 20.16 -3.48
CA LYS A 194 -22.06 20.52 -4.89
C LYS A 194 -20.76 21.04 -5.48
N ALA A 195 -20.11 22.02 -4.83
CA ALA A 195 -18.83 22.58 -5.28
C ALA A 195 -17.72 21.51 -5.35
N ALA A 196 -17.66 20.60 -4.38
CA ALA A 196 -16.70 19.48 -4.40
C ALA A 196 -16.93 18.50 -5.57
N ASN A 197 -18.21 18.23 -5.94
CA ASN A 197 -18.52 17.43 -7.13
C ASN A 197 -18.13 18.15 -8.42
N THR A 198 -18.51 19.44 -8.56
CA THR A 198 -18.16 20.23 -9.74
C THR A 198 -16.64 20.36 -9.89
N TYR A 199 -15.91 20.51 -8.78
CA TYR A 199 -14.45 20.50 -8.80
C TYR A 199 -13.87 19.17 -9.30
N ARG A 200 -14.44 18.02 -8.85
CA ARG A 200 -14.02 16.71 -9.39
C ARG A 200 -14.19 16.66 -10.90
N ASP A 201 -15.32 17.15 -11.42
CA ASP A 201 -15.62 17.15 -12.85
C ASP A 201 -14.65 18.09 -13.60
N HIS A 202 -14.39 19.27 -13.05
CA HIS A 202 -13.37 20.18 -13.56
C HIS A 202 -11.98 19.53 -13.65
N LEU A 203 -11.54 18.78 -12.64
CA LEU A 203 -10.26 18.05 -12.70
C LEU A 203 -10.23 17.00 -13.83
N ILE A 204 -11.36 16.39 -14.16
CA ILE A 204 -11.49 15.44 -15.27
C ILE A 204 -11.42 16.19 -16.61
N GLU A 205 -12.12 17.30 -16.74
CA GLU A 205 -12.17 18.15 -17.95
C GLU A 205 -10.80 18.76 -18.28
N THR A 206 -9.96 19.04 -17.26
CA THR A 206 -8.56 19.46 -17.47
C THR A 206 -7.65 18.34 -17.97
N GLY A 207 -8.17 17.14 -18.24
CA GLY A 207 -7.42 16.02 -18.80
C GLY A 207 -6.54 15.26 -17.79
N LEU A 208 -6.72 15.48 -16.49
CA LEU A 208 -5.97 14.75 -15.47
C LEU A 208 -6.33 13.27 -15.46
N SER A 209 -5.32 12.42 -15.23
CA SER A 209 -5.54 10.98 -15.13
C SER A 209 -6.48 10.65 -13.96
N ALA A 210 -7.29 9.59 -14.09
CA ALA A 210 -8.17 9.13 -13.02
C ALA A 210 -7.43 8.87 -11.70
N LYS A 211 -6.16 8.45 -11.79
CA LYS A 211 -5.28 8.29 -10.61
C LYS A 211 -4.99 9.63 -9.97
N THR A 212 -4.62 10.64 -10.76
CA THR A 212 -4.34 11.99 -10.27
C THR A 212 -5.57 12.61 -9.63
N VAL A 213 -6.74 12.53 -10.29
CA VAL A 213 -8.03 12.99 -9.72
C VAL A 213 -8.31 12.31 -8.38
N LYS A 214 -8.10 10.99 -8.29
CA LYS A 214 -8.26 10.25 -7.03
C LYS A 214 -7.34 10.79 -5.91
N GLU A 215 -6.12 11.17 -6.25
CA GLU A 215 -5.17 11.72 -5.28
C GLU A 215 -5.57 13.12 -4.81
N TYR A 216 -6.12 13.97 -5.70
CA TYR A 216 -6.69 15.27 -5.32
C TYR A 216 -7.88 15.13 -4.38
N ILE A 217 -8.82 14.23 -4.70
CA ILE A 217 -9.99 13.95 -3.85
C ILE A 217 -9.52 13.40 -2.48
N ALA A 218 -8.53 12.52 -2.45
CA ALA A 218 -8.03 11.94 -1.21
C ALA A 218 -7.32 12.97 -0.31
N ALA A 219 -6.58 13.92 -0.89
CA ALA A 219 -5.95 15.01 -0.16
C ALA A 219 -6.98 15.93 0.47
N ASN A 220 -7.94 16.40 -0.34
CA ASN A 220 -9.01 17.25 0.15
C ASN A 220 -9.88 16.53 1.21
N LYS A 221 -10.16 15.24 1.02
CA LYS A 221 -10.88 14.47 2.03
C LYS A 221 -10.14 14.46 3.38
N GLN A 222 -8.82 14.31 3.40
CA GLN A 222 -8.03 14.34 4.64
C GLN A 222 -8.07 15.72 5.30
N PHE A 223 -7.98 16.80 4.53
CA PHE A 223 -8.07 18.16 5.03
C PHE A 223 -9.45 18.46 5.61
N PHE A 224 -10.53 18.13 4.90
CA PHE A 224 -11.88 18.36 5.40
C PHE A 224 -12.32 17.37 6.49
N ASP A 225 -11.71 16.17 6.61
CA ASP A 225 -11.84 15.32 7.81
C ASP A 225 -11.17 15.98 9.04
N TYR A 226 -10.08 16.74 8.84
CA TYR A 226 -9.46 17.55 9.89
C TYR A 226 -10.37 18.71 10.28
N CYS A 227 -10.91 19.48 9.32
CA CYS A 227 -11.84 20.58 9.60
C CYS A 227 -13.12 20.11 10.30
N GLU A 228 -13.70 18.96 9.92
CA GLU A 228 -14.85 18.34 10.63
C GLU A 228 -14.50 17.99 12.06
N ARG A 229 -13.29 17.49 12.32
CA ARG A 229 -12.82 17.08 13.65
C ARG A 229 -12.56 18.25 14.61
N ILE A 230 -12.14 19.39 14.09
CA ILE A 230 -11.97 20.64 14.88
C ILE A 230 -13.25 21.49 14.91
N GLU A 231 -14.38 20.94 14.45
CA GLU A 231 -15.71 21.59 14.45
C GLU A 231 -15.80 22.88 13.61
N LEU A 232 -14.82 23.11 12.73
CA LEU A 232 -14.85 24.23 11.78
C LEU A 232 -15.99 24.10 10.75
N ILE A 233 -16.30 22.86 10.37
CA ILE A 233 -17.39 22.51 9.48
C ILE A 233 -18.21 21.36 10.07
N GLN A 234 -19.51 21.35 9.80
CA GLN A 234 -20.41 20.29 10.31
C GLN A 234 -20.16 18.93 9.66
N LYS A 235 -19.76 18.93 8.38
CA LYS A 235 -19.59 17.69 7.60
C LYS A 235 -18.56 17.87 6.51
N ASN A 236 -17.68 16.87 6.34
CA ASN A 236 -16.72 16.83 5.26
C ASN A 236 -17.41 16.75 3.89
N VAL A 237 -17.25 17.80 3.08
CA VAL A 237 -17.86 17.94 1.74
C VAL A 237 -17.32 16.91 0.73
N PHE A 238 -16.15 16.33 0.96
CA PHE A 238 -15.55 15.28 0.12
C PHE A 238 -15.91 13.86 0.56
N LYS A 239 -16.64 13.66 1.66
CA LYS A 239 -16.91 12.32 2.23
C LYS A 239 -17.60 11.37 1.25
N ALA A 240 -18.54 11.89 0.46
CA ALA A 240 -19.33 11.14 -0.52
C ALA A 240 -18.75 11.18 -1.94
N ILE A 241 -17.73 12.01 -2.22
CA ILE A 241 -17.18 12.20 -3.56
C ILE A 241 -16.46 10.91 -4.01
N LYS A 242 -16.90 10.38 -5.14
CA LYS A 242 -16.30 9.19 -5.76
C LYS A 242 -15.30 9.60 -6.83
N ALA A 243 -14.09 9.08 -6.73
CA ALA A 243 -13.10 9.23 -7.81
C ALA A 243 -13.58 8.51 -9.09
N PRO A 244 -13.19 9.01 -10.29
CA PRO A 244 -13.50 8.34 -11.53
C PRO A 244 -12.91 6.92 -11.52
N LYS A 245 -13.68 5.97 -12.10
CA LYS A 245 -13.18 4.60 -12.25
C LYS A 245 -12.13 4.59 -13.35
N THR A 246 -10.95 4.07 -13.04
CA THR A 246 -9.96 3.73 -14.07
C THR A 246 -10.53 2.60 -14.92
N ARG A 247 -10.84 2.84 -16.19
CA ARG A 247 -11.06 1.76 -17.15
C ARG A 247 -9.73 1.02 -17.32
N GLY A 248 -9.74 -0.21 -16.84
CA GLY A 248 -8.69 -1.18 -16.67
C GLY A 248 -7.61 -1.33 -17.73
N THR A 249 -6.65 -0.43 -17.81
CA THR A 249 -5.30 -0.81 -18.23
C THR A 249 -4.64 -1.53 -17.06
N LYS A 250 -4.24 -2.79 -17.29
CA LYS A 250 -3.50 -3.55 -16.28
C LYS A 250 -2.33 -2.71 -15.78
N ALA A 251 -2.04 -2.74 -14.48
CA ALA A 251 -0.93 -1.97 -13.89
C ALA A 251 0.41 -2.21 -14.62
N SER A 252 0.57 -3.40 -15.24
CA SER A 252 1.71 -3.77 -16.09
C SER A 252 1.80 -2.99 -17.41
N GLN A 253 0.70 -2.42 -17.88
CA GLN A 253 0.63 -1.66 -19.14
C GLN A 253 0.67 -0.14 -18.96
N GLN A 254 0.72 0.33 -17.70
CA GLN A 254 0.64 1.76 -17.36
C GLN A 254 1.97 2.50 -17.43
N ARG A 255 3.10 1.81 -17.65
CA ARG A 255 4.43 2.43 -17.70
C ARG A 255 5.27 1.78 -18.78
N ASP A 256 5.94 2.62 -19.56
CA ASP A 256 6.92 2.17 -20.54
C ASP A 256 8.06 1.44 -19.82
N ARG A 257 8.44 0.31 -20.36
CA ARG A 257 9.54 -0.53 -19.88
C ARG A 257 10.69 -0.47 -20.87
N TRP A 258 11.90 -0.58 -20.36
CA TRP A 258 13.04 -0.76 -21.21
C TRP A 258 12.97 -2.13 -21.89
N GLN A 259 13.00 -2.15 -23.21
CA GLN A 259 13.24 -3.39 -23.96
C GLN A 259 14.74 -3.71 -23.88
N LEU A 260 15.10 -5.01 -23.80
CA LEU A 260 16.52 -5.40 -23.73
C LEU A 260 17.34 -4.85 -24.91
N LYS A 261 16.75 -4.78 -26.10
CA LYS A 261 17.38 -4.16 -27.29
C LYS A 261 17.64 -2.66 -27.11
N GLU A 262 16.76 -1.94 -26.44
CA GLU A 262 16.94 -0.51 -26.16
C GLU A 262 18.02 -0.27 -25.11
N ILE A 263 18.10 -1.17 -24.12
CA ILE A 263 19.16 -1.15 -23.10
C ILE A 263 20.51 -1.42 -23.75
N LYS A 264 20.62 -2.46 -24.62
CA LYS A 264 21.84 -2.73 -25.37
C LYS A 264 22.26 -1.50 -26.17
N ARG A 265 21.34 -0.89 -26.93
CA ARG A 265 21.60 0.33 -27.70
C ARG A 265 22.04 1.49 -26.79
N LEU A 266 21.45 1.63 -25.60
CA LEU A 266 21.85 2.66 -24.63
C LEU A 266 23.29 2.43 -24.17
N LEU A 267 23.60 1.21 -23.69
CA LEU A 267 24.90 0.87 -23.12
C LEU A 267 26.05 0.91 -24.15
N SER A 268 25.78 0.59 -25.42
CA SER A 268 26.76 0.62 -26.52
C SER A 268 26.86 1.98 -27.21
N SER A 269 26.03 2.98 -26.83
CA SER A 269 26.10 4.30 -27.47
C SER A 269 27.36 5.08 -27.09
N SER A 270 27.94 5.78 -28.03
CA SER A 270 29.09 6.67 -27.78
C SER A 270 28.77 7.71 -26.71
N GLU A 271 27.52 8.15 -26.63
CA GLU A 271 27.01 9.09 -25.63
C GLU A 271 27.04 8.50 -24.21
N PHE A 272 26.78 7.21 -24.04
CA PHE A 272 26.87 6.52 -22.76
C PHE A 272 28.33 6.26 -22.36
N LEU A 273 29.14 5.80 -23.31
CA LEU A 273 30.55 5.49 -23.07
C LEU A 273 31.39 6.73 -22.71
N LYS A 274 30.99 7.92 -23.20
CA LYS A 274 31.59 9.22 -22.81
C LYS A 274 31.17 9.73 -21.43
N LYS A 275 30.19 9.06 -20.75
CA LYS A 275 29.82 9.47 -19.39
C LYS A 275 30.86 9.06 -18.39
N ASP A 276 30.89 9.80 -17.26
CA ASP A 276 31.76 9.47 -16.13
C ASP A 276 31.43 8.08 -15.54
N ALA A 277 32.39 7.45 -14.90
CA ALA A 277 32.26 6.13 -14.32
C ALA A 277 31.06 6.04 -13.34
N GLN A 278 30.82 7.09 -12.54
CA GLN A 278 29.68 7.09 -11.62
C GLN A 278 28.32 7.00 -12.32
N PHE A 279 28.13 7.67 -13.45
CA PHE A 279 26.88 7.60 -14.22
C PHE A 279 26.69 6.21 -14.83
N GLN A 280 27.78 5.65 -15.39
CA GLN A 280 27.76 4.32 -15.97
C GLN A 280 27.44 3.26 -14.93
N TRP A 281 28.13 3.27 -13.78
CA TRP A 281 27.88 2.32 -12.69
C TRP A 281 26.50 2.49 -12.07
N THR A 282 26.03 3.71 -11.87
CA THR A 282 24.66 3.97 -11.39
C THR A 282 23.61 3.36 -12.32
N THR A 283 23.80 3.46 -13.63
CA THR A 283 22.89 2.87 -14.64
C THR A 283 22.94 1.34 -14.59
N LYS A 284 24.13 0.76 -14.59
CA LYS A 284 24.34 -0.70 -14.55
C LYS A 284 23.80 -1.30 -13.23
N LEU A 285 24.02 -0.65 -12.09
CA LEU A 285 23.46 -1.11 -10.81
C LEU A 285 21.93 -1.10 -10.79
N GLN A 286 21.28 -0.06 -11.33
CA GLN A 286 19.82 -0.05 -11.42
C GLN A 286 19.30 -1.18 -12.31
N LEU A 287 20.01 -1.45 -13.38
CA LEU A 287 19.65 -2.48 -14.35
C LEU A 287 19.80 -3.89 -13.77
N TYR A 288 20.98 -4.21 -13.27
CA TYR A 288 21.34 -5.58 -12.83
C TYR A 288 20.91 -5.92 -11.40
N GLN A 289 20.53 -4.94 -10.59
CA GLN A 289 20.16 -5.14 -9.18
C GLN A 289 18.69 -4.79 -8.89
N GLY A 290 17.98 -4.22 -9.86
CA GLY A 290 16.60 -3.81 -9.67
C GLY A 290 16.38 -2.78 -8.56
N CYS A 291 17.42 -2.09 -8.12
CA CYS A 291 17.36 -1.06 -7.08
C CYS A 291 16.64 0.21 -7.55
N ARG A 292 16.08 0.97 -6.61
CA ARG A 292 15.50 2.28 -6.92
C ARG A 292 16.60 3.29 -7.23
N PRO A 293 16.38 4.26 -8.14
CA PRO A 293 17.39 5.26 -8.48
C PRO A 293 18.02 5.96 -7.27
N SER A 294 17.20 6.37 -6.30
CA SER A 294 17.72 7.04 -5.09
C SER A 294 18.51 6.12 -4.19
N GLU A 295 18.16 4.81 -4.12
CA GLU A 295 18.91 3.82 -3.35
C GLU A 295 20.33 3.68 -3.89
N VAL A 296 20.48 3.61 -5.22
CA VAL A 296 21.81 3.51 -5.84
C VAL A 296 22.60 4.80 -5.68
N CYS A 297 21.98 5.95 -5.91
CA CYS A 297 22.69 7.23 -5.87
C CYS A 297 23.21 7.62 -4.47
N GLN A 298 22.65 7.06 -3.41
CA GLN A 298 23.05 7.35 -2.02
C GLN A 298 24.01 6.30 -1.41
N LEU A 299 24.40 5.26 -2.17
CA LEU A 299 25.30 4.21 -1.67
C LEU A 299 26.61 4.80 -1.16
N THR A 300 27.06 4.26 -0.06
CA THR A 300 28.39 4.46 0.49
C THR A 300 29.31 3.30 0.12
N THR A 301 30.62 3.49 0.28
CA THR A 301 31.59 2.41 0.08
C THR A 301 31.41 1.26 1.09
N ASN A 302 30.85 1.54 2.28
CA ASN A 302 30.53 0.57 3.31
C ASN A 302 29.28 -0.29 3.01
N ASP A 303 28.43 0.18 2.11
CA ASP A 303 27.25 -0.58 1.69
C ASP A 303 27.61 -1.76 0.77
N ILE A 304 28.84 -1.83 0.27
CA ILE A 304 29.33 -2.95 -0.52
C ILE A 304 30.11 -3.89 0.40
N GLN A 305 29.54 -5.06 0.66
CA GLN A 305 30.01 -6.03 1.66
C GLN A 305 30.10 -7.42 1.05
N THR A 306 30.92 -8.28 1.65
CA THR A 306 30.96 -9.71 1.33
C THR A 306 30.25 -10.47 2.44
N ILE A 307 29.21 -11.23 2.10
CA ILE A 307 28.42 -12.04 3.03
C ILE A 307 28.43 -13.47 2.50
N ASP A 308 28.81 -14.42 3.31
CA ASP A 308 28.96 -15.84 2.94
C ASP A 308 29.78 -16.05 1.65
N GLY A 309 30.83 -15.23 1.46
CA GLY A 309 31.68 -15.26 0.26
C GLY A 309 31.08 -14.60 -0.98
N VAL A 310 29.87 -14.07 -0.92
CA VAL A 310 29.18 -13.40 -2.03
C VAL A 310 29.25 -11.89 -1.84
N PRO A 311 29.75 -11.12 -2.80
CA PRO A 311 29.65 -9.66 -2.78
C PRO A 311 28.21 -9.20 -2.86
N CYS A 312 27.80 -8.30 -1.97
CA CYS A 312 26.43 -7.83 -1.80
C CYS A 312 26.36 -6.30 -1.67
N ILE A 313 25.22 -5.76 -2.00
CA ILE A 313 24.81 -4.38 -1.67
C ILE A 313 23.90 -4.41 -0.45
N SER A 314 24.25 -3.70 0.61
CA SER A 314 23.36 -3.39 1.72
C SER A 314 22.55 -2.13 1.39
N VAL A 315 21.29 -2.28 1.12
CA VAL A 315 20.37 -1.15 0.92
C VAL A 315 19.82 -0.74 2.28
N SER A 316 20.35 0.33 2.85
CA SER A 316 20.05 0.78 4.21
C SER A 316 19.83 2.29 4.29
N ASP A 317 19.43 2.77 5.45
CA ASP A 317 19.41 4.16 5.87
C ASP A 317 20.21 4.37 7.16
N SER A 318 21.26 3.58 7.33
CA SER A 318 22.14 3.60 8.51
C SER A 318 22.97 4.87 8.62
N GLU A 319 23.18 5.58 7.52
CA GLU A 319 23.91 6.84 7.50
C GLU A 319 22.94 8.05 7.54
N ALA A 320 23.34 9.12 8.21
CA ALA A 320 22.50 10.29 8.51
C ALA A 320 21.81 10.92 7.29
N ASP A 321 22.44 10.83 6.12
CA ASP A 321 21.92 11.40 4.87
C ASP A 321 21.18 10.38 3.99
N GLN A 322 21.25 9.09 4.29
CA GLN A 322 20.53 8.06 3.57
C GLN A 322 19.06 8.05 3.96
N ARG A 323 18.21 7.66 3.04
CA ARG A 323 16.76 7.56 3.25
C ARG A 323 16.18 6.35 2.53
N LEU A 324 15.39 5.59 3.25
CA LEU A 324 14.54 4.56 2.67
C LEU A 324 13.09 5.05 2.62
N LYS A 325 12.38 4.69 1.56
CA LYS A 325 10.97 5.05 1.38
C LYS A 325 10.06 4.34 2.39
N THR A 326 10.42 3.14 2.78
CA THR A 326 9.67 2.28 3.71
C THR A 326 10.65 1.44 4.51
N THR A 327 10.26 0.98 5.69
CA THR A 327 11.05 0.06 6.53
C THR A 327 11.38 -1.26 5.84
N ASN A 328 10.53 -1.74 4.94
CA ASN A 328 10.77 -2.96 4.16
C ASN A 328 11.77 -2.76 3.01
N ALA A 329 12.28 -1.55 2.81
CA ALA A 329 13.30 -1.30 1.79
C ALA A 329 14.69 -1.72 2.25
N PHE A 330 14.94 -1.88 3.57
CA PHE A 330 16.18 -2.47 4.10
C PHE A 330 16.32 -3.90 3.59
N ARG A 331 17.43 -4.19 2.94
CA ARG A 331 17.71 -5.52 2.38
C ARG A 331 19.15 -5.67 1.92
N ILE A 332 19.57 -6.93 1.79
CA ILE A 332 20.84 -7.31 1.16
C ILE A 332 20.55 -7.82 -0.25
N VAL A 333 21.28 -7.32 -1.24
CA VAL A 333 21.15 -7.70 -2.65
C VAL A 333 22.51 -8.21 -3.15
N PRO A 334 22.65 -9.51 -3.46
CA PRO A 334 23.89 -10.04 -4.04
C PRO A 334 24.22 -9.40 -5.38
N LEU A 335 25.51 -9.15 -5.64
CA LEU A 335 25.93 -8.55 -6.90
C LEU A 335 25.78 -9.52 -8.07
N HIS A 336 25.20 -9.04 -9.15
CA HIS A 336 25.13 -9.75 -10.42
C HIS A 336 26.54 -9.98 -10.99
N ASN A 337 26.80 -11.16 -11.52
CA ASN A 337 28.12 -11.55 -12.03
C ASN A 337 28.65 -10.63 -13.15
N GLN A 338 27.77 -10.05 -13.98
CA GLN A 338 28.18 -9.10 -15.00
C GLN A 338 28.85 -7.85 -14.42
N LEU A 339 28.37 -7.32 -13.30
CA LEU A 339 28.98 -6.17 -12.62
C LEU A 339 30.39 -6.51 -12.12
N ARG A 340 30.59 -7.73 -11.62
CA ARG A 340 31.90 -8.21 -11.17
C ARG A 340 32.87 -8.35 -12.34
N LYS A 341 32.42 -8.93 -13.47
CA LYS A 341 33.24 -9.08 -14.68
C LYS A 341 33.67 -7.73 -15.27
N GLU A 342 32.83 -6.70 -15.14
CA GLU A 342 33.10 -5.37 -15.69
C GLU A 342 33.96 -4.48 -14.76
N GLY A 343 34.38 -4.97 -13.59
CA GLY A 343 35.30 -4.24 -12.70
C GLY A 343 34.62 -3.34 -11.68
N PHE A 344 33.38 -3.66 -11.29
CA PHE A 344 32.67 -2.85 -10.28
C PHE A 344 33.33 -2.91 -8.90
N LEU A 345 33.90 -4.05 -8.51
CA LEU A 345 34.55 -4.19 -7.21
C LEU A 345 35.88 -3.42 -7.17
N GLU A 346 36.60 -3.36 -8.25
CA GLU A 346 37.79 -2.54 -8.46
C GLU A 346 37.46 -1.05 -8.31
N TYR A 347 36.36 -0.59 -8.95
CA TYR A 347 35.87 0.77 -8.76
C TYR A 347 35.53 1.07 -7.29
N VAL A 348 34.91 0.15 -6.59
CA VAL A 348 34.60 0.31 -5.14
C VAL A 348 35.92 0.43 -4.34
N GLN A 349 36.91 -0.39 -4.66
CA GLN A 349 38.20 -0.40 -3.98
C GLN A 349 38.96 0.93 -4.22
N GLU A 350 39.00 1.43 -5.44
CA GLU A 350 39.55 2.75 -5.75
C GLU A 350 38.89 3.87 -4.92
N ARG A 351 37.56 3.84 -4.78
CA ARG A 351 36.83 4.80 -3.95
C ARG A 351 37.22 4.72 -2.48
N ARG A 352 37.46 3.50 -1.95
CA ARG A 352 37.95 3.27 -0.56
C ARG A 352 39.37 3.79 -0.35
N GLU A 353 40.28 3.54 -1.29
CA GLU A 353 41.67 4.01 -1.26
C GLU A 353 41.73 5.55 -1.29
N GLN A 354 40.84 6.18 -2.07
CA GLN A 354 40.62 7.63 -2.08
C GLN A 354 39.93 8.16 -0.81
N LYS A 355 39.64 7.31 0.19
CA LYS A 355 38.96 7.64 1.45
C LYS A 355 37.60 8.33 1.22
N GLN A 356 36.93 8.00 0.12
CA GLN A 356 35.61 8.54 -0.18
C GLN A 356 34.54 7.73 0.58
N LYS A 357 33.74 8.43 1.40
CA LYS A 357 32.60 7.82 2.10
C LYS A 357 31.50 7.42 1.09
N GLN A 358 31.16 8.34 0.21
CA GLN A 358 30.13 8.11 -0.81
C GLN A 358 30.70 7.33 -1.99
N LEU A 359 29.97 6.28 -2.42
CA LEU A 359 30.35 5.52 -3.61
C LEU A 359 30.26 6.39 -4.87
N PHE A 360 29.27 7.25 -4.94
CA PHE A 360 29.02 8.20 -6.01
C PHE A 360 28.94 9.64 -5.50
N ASN A 361 29.33 10.63 -6.31
CA ASN A 361 29.36 12.05 -5.92
C ASN A 361 28.00 12.75 -6.11
N TYR A 362 26.87 12.00 -6.06
CA TYR A 362 25.56 12.62 -6.06
C TYR A 362 25.29 13.31 -4.72
N LYS A 363 24.45 14.34 -4.76
CA LYS A 363 24.02 15.08 -3.58
C LYS A 363 22.49 15.12 -3.54
N PRO A 364 21.89 15.10 -2.37
CA PRO A 364 20.45 15.24 -2.22
C PRO A 364 20.01 16.64 -2.73
N HIS A 365 18.93 16.68 -3.53
CA HIS A 365 18.42 17.89 -4.15
C HIS A 365 17.07 18.31 -3.56
N GLY A 366 16.90 19.61 -3.32
CA GLY A 366 15.67 20.22 -2.81
C GLY A 366 15.30 19.79 -1.39
N GLU A 367 14.19 20.29 -0.88
CA GLU A 367 13.66 19.98 0.44
C GLU A 367 13.39 18.48 0.63
N ASN A 368 13.03 17.81 -0.44
CA ASN A 368 12.75 16.37 -0.46
C ASN A 368 14.01 15.50 -0.42
N LYS A 369 15.20 16.12 -0.44
CA LYS A 369 16.50 15.43 -0.46
C LYS A 369 16.55 14.28 -1.49
N ASP A 370 16.16 14.56 -2.74
CA ASP A 370 16.14 13.58 -3.84
C ASP A 370 17.55 13.32 -4.37
N TRP A 371 18.16 12.19 -3.96
CA TRP A 371 19.49 11.77 -4.40
C TRP A 371 19.56 11.46 -5.90
N SER A 372 18.46 11.05 -6.52
CA SER A 372 18.44 10.63 -7.92
C SER A 372 18.20 11.78 -8.91
N PHE A 373 17.95 12.99 -8.46
CA PHE A 373 17.58 14.12 -9.32
C PHE A 373 18.59 14.34 -10.44
N ARG A 374 19.87 14.50 -10.10
CA ARG A 374 20.93 14.76 -11.08
C ARG A 374 21.12 13.59 -12.06
N TYR A 375 21.10 12.36 -11.54
CA TYR A 375 21.19 11.17 -12.36
C TYR A 375 20.03 11.09 -13.37
N ARG A 376 18.78 11.25 -12.91
CA ARG A 376 17.59 11.20 -13.78
C ARG A 376 17.61 12.28 -14.85
N THR A 377 18.07 13.49 -14.51
CA THR A 377 18.24 14.59 -15.46
C THR A 377 19.26 14.23 -16.54
N ASN A 378 20.40 13.66 -16.15
CA ASN A 378 21.46 13.26 -17.09
C ASN A 378 21.02 12.08 -17.96
N LEU A 379 20.29 11.11 -17.41
CA LEU A 379 19.70 10.01 -18.18
C LEU A 379 18.72 10.55 -19.24
N GLY A 380 17.87 11.51 -18.84
CA GLY A 380 16.96 12.16 -19.78
C GLY A 380 17.68 12.86 -20.94
N LYS A 381 18.79 13.56 -20.66
CA LYS A 381 19.63 14.17 -21.70
C LYS A 381 20.25 13.12 -22.62
N LEU A 382 20.79 12.05 -22.06
CA LEU A 382 21.35 10.94 -22.82
C LEU A 382 20.32 10.31 -23.75
N GLN A 383 19.13 9.99 -23.20
CA GLN A 383 18.03 9.43 -23.99
C GLN A 383 17.64 10.34 -25.18
N THR A 384 17.63 11.65 -24.97
CA THR A 384 17.38 12.61 -26.06
C THR A 384 18.51 12.56 -27.11
N ALA A 385 19.76 12.49 -26.68
CA ALA A 385 20.92 12.44 -27.58
C ALA A 385 20.92 11.18 -28.45
N ILE A 386 20.47 10.03 -27.93
CA ILE A 386 20.32 8.79 -28.69
C ILE A 386 18.99 8.68 -29.46
N GLY A 387 18.22 9.78 -29.56
CA GLY A 387 17.00 9.88 -30.37
C GLY A 387 15.71 9.41 -29.70
N MET A 388 15.66 9.20 -28.37
CA MET A 388 14.43 8.85 -27.67
C MET A 388 13.60 10.10 -27.36
N LYS A 389 12.33 10.12 -27.78
CA LYS A 389 11.45 11.28 -27.61
C LYS A 389 11.05 11.47 -26.14
N PRO A 390 11.10 12.71 -25.60
CA PRO A 390 10.50 13.02 -24.30
C PRO A 390 9.03 12.55 -24.22
N ASN A 391 8.56 12.17 -23.04
CA ASN A 391 7.21 11.67 -22.76
C ASN A 391 6.80 10.34 -23.42
N ALA A 392 7.63 9.78 -24.30
CA ALA A 392 7.43 8.48 -24.94
C ALA A 392 8.65 7.55 -24.74
N ARG A 393 9.28 7.65 -23.58
CA ARG A 393 10.47 6.86 -23.23
C ARG A 393 10.43 6.37 -21.80
N PRO A 394 11.05 5.20 -21.50
CA PRO A 394 11.16 4.70 -20.16
C PRO A 394 11.94 5.63 -19.23
N THR A 395 11.61 5.62 -17.96
CA THR A 395 12.29 6.42 -16.92
C THR A 395 13.44 5.62 -16.29
N ALA A 396 14.23 6.27 -15.43
CA ALA A 396 15.22 5.57 -14.59
C ALA A 396 14.58 4.47 -13.72
N TYR A 397 13.37 4.70 -13.21
CA TYR A 397 12.65 3.71 -12.42
C TYR A 397 12.20 2.50 -13.25
N SER A 398 12.10 2.65 -14.57
CA SER A 398 11.70 1.59 -15.48
C SER A 398 12.75 0.47 -15.61
N PHE A 399 14.05 0.71 -15.32
CA PHE A 399 15.05 -0.36 -15.21
C PHE A 399 14.64 -1.43 -14.18
N ARG A 400 14.15 -0.98 -13.03
CA ARG A 400 13.65 -1.90 -12.00
C ARG A 400 12.41 -2.70 -12.46
N HIS A 401 11.52 -2.09 -13.25
CA HIS A 401 10.39 -2.82 -13.82
C HIS A 401 10.85 -3.89 -14.80
N THR A 402 11.81 -3.56 -15.67
CA THR A 402 12.41 -4.53 -16.60
C THR A 402 13.09 -5.66 -15.82
N PHE A 403 13.88 -5.36 -14.79
CA PHE A 403 14.50 -6.36 -13.93
C PHE A 403 13.48 -7.34 -13.34
N ILE A 404 12.38 -6.83 -12.77
CA ILE A 404 11.32 -7.67 -12.20
C ILE A 404 10.67 -8.55 -13.27
N ASP A 405 10.44 -8.02 -14.48
CA ASP A 405 9.82 -8.78 -15.56
C ASP A 405 10.73 -9.88 -16.08
N GLU A 406 12.02 -9.62 -16.24
CA GLU A 406 12.99 -10.64 -16.69
C GLU A 406 13.11 -11.76 -15.65
N LEU A 407 13.12 -11.45 -14.34
CA LEU A 407 13.10 -12.49 -13.31
C LEU A 407 11.79 -13.28 -13.31
N LYS A 408 10.67 -12.64 -13.63
CA LYS A 408 9.38 -13.32 -13.80
C LYS A 408 9.38 -14.23 -15.02
N ILE A 409 9.98 -13.80 -16.12
CA ILE A 409 10.15 -14.63 -17.34
C ILE A 409 11.04 -15.84 -17.04
N ALA A 410 12.04 -15.67 -16.17
CA ALA A 410 12.93 -16.74 -15.69
C ALA A 410 12.32 -17.62 -14.57
N ASP A 411 10.99 -17.54 -14.33
CA ASP A 411 10.23 -18.30 -13.35
C ASP A 411 10.75 -18.18 -11.89
N ILE A 412 11.39 -17.04 -11.53
CA ILE A 412 11.81 -16.80 -10.17
C ILE A 412 10.56 -16.55 -9.29
N PRO A 413 10.42 -17.24 -8.15
CA PRO A 413 9.27 -17.09 -7.25
C PRO A 413 9.06 -15.64 -6.81
N GLU A 414 7.80 -15.18 -6.78
CA GLU A 414 7.44 -13.78 -6.45
C GLU A 414 8.02 -13.31 -5.13
N HIS A 415 8.07 -14.18 -4.10
CA HIS A 415 8.61 -13.83 -2.79
C HIS A 415 10.12 -13.55 -2.85
N VAL A 416 10.88 -14.30 -3.66
CA VAL A 416 12.33 -14.07 -3.85
C VAL A 416 12.55 -12.74 -4.58
N VAL A 417 11.79 -12.48 -5.65
CA VAL A 417 11.86 -11.21 -6.38
C VAL A 417 11.49 -10.05 -5.45
N ALA A 418 10.43 -10.20 -4.64
CA ALA A 418 10.01 -9.17 -3.69
C ALA A 418 11.09 -8.85 -2.65
N GLU A 419 11.80 -9.86 -2.16
CA GLU A 419 12.93 -9.68 -1.22
C GLU A 419 14.10 -8.94 -1.87
N ILE A 420 14.52 -9.34 -3.08
CA ILE A 420 15.58 -8.66 -3.84
C ILE A 420 15.23 -7.18 -4.06
N VAL A 421 14.00 -6.89 -4.48
CA VAL A 421 13.63 -5.51 -4.82
C VAL A 421 13.06 -4.72 -3.62
N GLY A 422 12.83 -5.31 -2.46
CA GLY A 422 12.28 -4.65 -1.27
C GLY A 422 10.82 -4.23 -1.46
N HIS A 423 9.97 -5.15 -1.89
CA HIS A 423 8.52 -5.02 -1.85
C HIS A 423 7.97 -5.67 -0.58
N ALA A 424 6.95 -5.06 0.01
CA ALA A 424 6.24 -5.69 1.11
C ALA A 424 5.50 -6.92 0.62
N HIS A 425 5.64 -8.04 1.35
CA HIS A 425 4.84 -9.22 1.08
C HIS A 425 3.39 -8.98 1.51
N PRO A 426 2.41 -9.14 0.62
CA PRO A 426 1.01 -9.01 0.97
C PRO A 426 0.52 -10.18 1.85
N ASN A 427 1.25 -11.29 1.85
CA ASN A 427 0.93 -12.48 2.65
C ASN A 427 1.64 -12.42 4.00
N ILE A 428 0.85 -12.50 5.10
CA ILE A 428 1.35 -12.46 6.49
C ILE A 428 2.35 -13.59 6.76
N THR A 429 2.16 -14.75 6.16
CA THR A 429 3.01 -15.92 6.38
C THR A 429 4.45 -15.67 5.94
N TYR A 430 4.65 -15.12 4.74
CA TYR A 430 6.00 -14.84 4.21
C TYR A 430 6.56 -13.51 4.71
N GLY A 431 5.71 -12.48 4.87
CA GLY A 431 6.16 -11.15 5.23
C GLY A 431 6.46 -10.94 6.71
N ARG A 432 5.89 -11.76 7.62
CA ARG A 432 6.03 -11.58 9.07
C ARG A 432 6.73 -12.74 9.78
N TYR A 433 6.60 -13.95 9.25
CA TYR A 433 7.09 -15.19 9.88
C TYR A 433 8.06 -15.97 9.00
N GLY A 434 8.19 -15.61 7.71
CA GLY A 434 9.15 -16.24 6.81
C GLY A 434 10.59 -15.88 7.20
N LYS A 435 11.50 -16.88 7.18
CA LYS A 435 12.93 -16.60 7.20
C LYS A 435 13.32 -15.92 5.90
N GLN A 436 14.30 -15.02 5.95
CA GLN A 436 14.89 -14.44 4.74
C GLN A 436 15.49 -15.56 3.89
N ALA A 437 15.44 -15.39 2.56
CA ALA A 437 16.12 -16.30 1.65
C ALA A 437 17.62 -16.29 1.91
N GLN A 438 18.26 -17.46 1.71
CA GLN A 438 19.71 -17.55 1.85
C GLN A 438 20.39 -16.69 0.78
N ILE A 439 21.53 -16.09 1.11
CA ILE A 439 22.31 -15.22 0.20
C ILE A 439 22.57 -15.93 -1.14
N GLN A 440 22.89 -17.22 -1.12
CA GLN A 440 23.11 -17.97 -2.34
C GLN A 440 21.85 -18.07 -3.20
N GLN A 441 20.68 -18.29 -2.61
CA GLN A 441 19.40 -18.32 -3.35
C GLN A 441 19.10 -16.97 -4.01
N LEU A 442 19.36 -15.86 -3.30
CA LEU A 442 19.18 -14.51 -3.86
C LEU A 442 20.21 -14.25 -4.98
N HIS A 443 21.46 -14.73 -4.82
CA HIS A 443 22.49 -14.61 -5.83
C HIS A 443 22.14 -15.36 -7.11
N ASP A 444 21.67 -16.60 -6.98
CA ASP A 444 21.24 -17.40 -8.13
C ASP A 444 20.07 -16.75 -8.84
N ALA A 445 19.11 -16.17 -8.09
CA ALA A 445 17.98 -15.46 -8.65
C ALA A 445 18.39 -14.17 -9.38
N VAL A 446 19.26 -13.33 -8.79
CA VAL A 446 19.76 -12.10 -9.42
C VAL A 446 20.46 -12.42 -10.74
N ASN A 447 21.25 -13.50 -10.78
CA ASN A 447 21.99 -13.91 -11.99
C ASN A 447 21.11 -14.54 -13.09
N LYS A 448 19.81 -14.71 -12.88
CA LYS A 448 18.85 -15.02 -13.96
C LYS A 448 18.50 -13.80 -14.81
N PHE A 449 18.81 -12.59 -14.37
CA PHE A 449 18.75 -11.44 -15.26
C PHE A 449 19.79 -11.61 -16.38
N PRO A 450 19.42 -11.38 -17.67
CA PRO A 450 20.32 -11.69 -18.78
C PRO A 450 21.57 -10.78 -18.78
N CYS A 451 22.73 -11.35 -19.03
CA CYS A 451 23.94 -10.61 -19.32
C CYS A 451 23.77 -9.86 -20.66
N LEU A 452 23.91 -8.53 -20.61
CA LEU A 452 23.85 -7.70 -21.81
C LEU A 452 25.28 -7.38 -22.23
N GLU A 453 25.90 -8.32 -22.94
CA GLU A 453 27.22 -8.07 -23.52
C GLU A 453 27.12 -6.90 -24.52
N VAL A 454 27.90 -5.88 -24.27
CA VAL A 454 28.18 -4.81 -25.20
C VAL A 454 29.40 -5.29 -25.97
N ASN A 455 29.20 -5.84 -27.16
CA ASN A 455 30.34 -6.17 -28.02
C ASN A 455 31.07 -4.85 -28.28
N ASP A 456 32.34 -4.78 -27.93
CA ASP A 456 33.24 -3.74 -28.40
C ASP A 456 33.19 -3.76 -29.93
N ALA A 457 32.56 -2.71 -30.50
CA ALA A 457 32.51 -2.53 -31.95
C ALA A 457 33.72 -1.77 -32.43
#